data_fe92780cd5e0b30ab42795884b4e1214
#
_entry.id   fe92780cd5e0b30ab42795884b4e1214
#
_cell.length_a   1.000
_cell.length_b   1.000
_cell.length_c   1.000
_cell.angle_alpha   90.00
_cell.angle_beta   90.00
_cell.angle_gamma   90.00
#
_symmetry.space_group_name_H-M   'P 1'
#
loop_
_entity.id
_entity.type
_entity.pdbx_description
1 polymer ?
#
loop_
_entity_poly.entity_id
_entity_poly.type
_entity_poly.pdbx_seq_one_letter_code
_entity_poly.pdbx_strand_id
1 'polypeptide(L)'
;KCDLLLKGGHVIDPVNGIDEPMDVAVSGIKIAAVAEDIPSNSAARVANVSGCYVTPGLIDLHAHSWGSVAAMFPDEMCLPYGVTTMLDVGGAGWRNFDDFRKARIVPAVTRVFALLNIVGAGMAGDDAEQNVSDMVAGATAEKILERRDILVGIKTAHFRGPGWENVDRALEAAER
;
A
#
# COMPACT_ATOMS: atom_id res chain seq x y z
N LYS A 1 -12.75 -15.55 25.01
CA LYS A 1 -11.40 -16.04 24.62
C LYS A 1 -11.00 -15.36 23.32
N CYS A 2 -9.80 -14.79 23.28
CA CYS A 2 -9.20 -14.31 22.02
C CYS A 2 -8.57 -15.50 21.24
N ASP A 3 -8.29 -15.27 19.96
CA ASP A 3 -7.74 -16.31 19.10
C ASP A 3 -6.22 -16.45 19.28
N LEU A 4 -5.54 -15.31 19.43
CA LEU A 4 -4.09 -15.22 19.60
C LEU A 4 -3.76 -14.16 20.68
N LEU A 5 -2.83 -14.51 21.53
CA LEU A 5 -2.18 -13.60 22.47
C LEU A 5 -0.69 -13.51 22.14
N LEU A 6 -0.22 -12.31 21.85
CA LEU A 6 1.21 -11.97 21.79
C LEU A 6 1.63 -11.56 23.19
N LYS A 7 2.51 -12.32 23.82
CA LYS A 7 2.85 -12.18 25.24
C LYS A 7 4.26 -11.64 25.45
N GLY A 8 4.39 -10.55 26.21
CA GLY A 8 5.66 -10.04 26.72
C GLY A 8 6.51 -9.27 25.72
N GLY A 9 5.92 -8.75 24.65
CA GLY A 9 6.61 -7.91 23.66
C GLY A 9 6.69 -6.45 24.08
N HIS A 10 7.60 -5.70 23.47
CA HIS A 10 7.64 -4.24 23.59
C HIS A 10 6.72 -3.65 22.50
N VAL A 11 5.55 -3.16 22.89
CA VAL A 11 4.55 -2.63 21.96
C VAL A 11 4.87 -1.18 21.61
N ILE A 12 4.89 -0.87 20.33
CA ILE A 12 5.01 0.50 19.82
C ILE A 12 3.74 0.81 19.01
N ASP A 13 2.88 1.66 19.54
CA ASP A 13 1.66 2.14 18.89
C ASP A 13 1.57 3.67 19.00
N PRO A 14 2.08 4.40 18.01
CA PRO A 14 2.12 5.87 18.03
C PRO A 14 0.73 6.51 18.09
N VAL A 15 -0.30 5.85 17.55
CA VAL A 15 -1.68 6.40 17.54
C VAL A 15 -2.26 6.44 18.96
N ASN A 16 -1.96 5.41 19.78
CA ASN A 16 -2.43 5.33 21.15
C ASN A 16 -1.38 5.78 22.18
N GLY A 17 -0.21 6.23 21.72
CA GLY A 17 0.88 6.71 22.58
C GLY A 17 1.53 5.61 23.43
N ILE A 18 1.55 4.36 22.93
CA ILE A 18 2.13 3.21 23.61
C ILE A 18 3.57 3.00 23.11
N ASP A 19 4.52 2.90 24.05
CA ASP A 19 5.93 2.56 23.79
C ASP A 19 6.49 1.86 25.04
N GLU A 20 5.97 0.65 25.34
CA GLU A 20 6.29 -0.08 26.57
C GLU A 20 6.00 -1.56 26.46
N PRO A 21 6.51 -2.41 27.40
CA PRO A 21 6.19 -3.83 27.43
C PRO A 21 4.69 -4.05 27.70
N MET A 22 4.00 -4.70 26.75
CA MET A 22 2.58 -5.05 26.83
C MET A 22 2.27 -6.35 26.12
N ASP A 23 1.11 -6.90 26.44
CA ASP A 23 0.51 -8.02 25.73
C ASP A 23 -0.52 -7.54 24.72
N VAL A 24 -0.65 -8.23 23.60
CA VAL A 24 -1.64 -7.92 22.55
C VAL A 24 -2.54 -9.12 22.29
N ALA A 25 -3.83 -8.96 22.55
CA ALA A 25 -4.85 -9.96 22.27
C ALA A 25 -5.53 -9.69 20.92
N VAL A 26 -5.65 -10.71 20.09
CA VAL A 26 -6.28 -10.65 18.76
C VAL A 26 -7.50 -11.56 18.72
N SER A 27 -8.62 -11.05 18.20
CA SER A 27 -9.85 -11.81 17.94
C SER A 27 -10.34 -11.54 16.52
N GLY A 28 -10.39 -12.58 15.70
CA GLY A 28 -10.68 -12.46 14.28
C GLY A 28 -9.66 -11.55 13.60
N ILE A 29 -10.13 -10.45 13.03
CA ILE A 29 -9.32 -9.46 12.31
C ILE A 29 -9.04 -8.19 13.12
N LYS A 30 -9.27 -8.21 14.45
CA LYS A 30 -9.17 -7.02 15.30
C LYS A 30 -8.24 -7.26 16.48
N ILE A 31 -7.57 -6.20 16.90
CA ILE A 31 -6.96 -6.12 18.20
C ILE A 31 -8.09 -6.00 19.25
N ALA A 32 -8.19 -6.99 20.13
CA ALA A 32 -9.24 -7.06 21.14
C ALA A 32 -8.83 -6.34 22.44
N ALA A 33 -7.54 -6.38 22.79
CA ALA A 33 -6.98 -5.69 23.94
C ALA A 33 -5.46 -5.49 23.80
N VAL A 34 -4.95 -4.42 24.40
CA VAL A 34 -3.54 -4.20 24.68
C VAL A 34 -3.45 -3.87 26.17
N ALA A 35 -2.66 -4.61 26.94
CA ALA A 35 -2.52 -4.42 28.39
C ALA A 35 -1.21 -4.99 28.91
N GLU A 36 -0.76 -4.55 30.08
CA GLU A 36 0.49 -5.00 30.71
C GLU A 36 0.54 -6.52 30.97
N ASP A 37 -0.58 -7.09 31.37
CA ASP A 37 -0.70 -8.53 31.62
C ASP A 37 -2.08 -9.05 31.23
N ILE A 38 -2.11 -9.91 30.22
CA ILE A 38 -3.31 -10.61 29.77
C ILE A 38 -3.15 -12.09 30.13
N PRO A 39 -4.08 -12.71 30.89
CA PRO A 39 -3.95 -14.11 31.29
C PRO A 39 -3.84 -15.05 30.07
N SER A 40 -2.84 -15.92 30.05
CA SER A 40 -2.60 -16.84 28.93
C SER A 40 -3.76 -17.82 28.68
N ASN A 41 -4.55 -18.14 29.71
CA ASN A 41 -5.73 -19.01 29.58
C ASN A 41 -6.94 -18.31 28.91
N SER A 42 -6.85 -17.00 28.66
CA SER A 42 -7.86 -16.22 27.93
C SER A 42 -7.74 -16.39 26.41
N ALA A 43 -6.66 -16.97 25.90
CA ALA A 43 -6.40 -17.16 24.47
C ALA A 43 -6.50 -18.62 24.02
N ALA A 44 -6.81 -18.83 22.74
CA ALA A 44 -6.71 -20.14 22.12
C ALA A 44 -5.25 -20.50 21.78
N ARG A 45 -4.45 -19.51 21.39
CA ARG A 45 -3.02 -19.62 21.13
C ARG A 45 -2.25 -18.51 21.84
N VAL A 46 -1.08 -18.83 22.37
CA VAL A 46 -0.17 -17.85 22.95
C VAL A 46 1.16 -17.91 22.21
N ALA A 47 1.64 -16.77 21.75
CA ALA A 47 2.97 -16.59 21.20
C ALA A 47 3.80 -15.76 22.17
N ASN A 48 4.88 -16.35 22.69
CA ASN A 48 5.86 -15.59 23.46
C ASN A 48 6.69 -14.73 22.51
N VAL A 49 6.58 -13.43 22.65
CA VAL A 49 7.29 -12.42 21.84
C VAL A 49 8.22 -11.56 22.73
N SER A 50 8.66 -12.11 23.87
CA SER A 50 9.61 -11.44 24.76
C SER A 50 10.91 -11.12 24.00
N GLY A 51 11.39 -9.88 24.13
CA GLY A 51 12.56 -9.40 23.42
C GLY A 51 12.29 -8.96 21.97
N CYS A 52 11.04 -9.03 21.50
CA CYS A 52 10.63 -8.51 20.20
C CYS A 52 9.89 -7.18 20.36
N TYR A 53 9.97 -6.34 19.34
CA TYR A 53 9.04 -5.25 19.17
C TYR A 53 7.75 -5.76 18.51
N VAL A 54 6.61 -5.27 19.01
CA VAL A 54 5.27 -5.51 18.43
C VAL A 54 4.76 -4.17 17.93
N THR A 55 4.63 -4.05 16.62
CA THR A 55 4.23 -2.80 15.95
C THR A 55 3.02 -3.04 15.05
N PRO A 56 2.29 -2.01 14.63
CA PRO A 56 1.46 -2.09 13.44
C PRO A 56 2.27 -2.61 12.25
N GLY A 57 1.61 -3.29 11.31
CA GLY A 57 2.28 -3.74 10.10
C GLY A 57 2.96 -2.59 9.36
N LEU A 58 4.16 -2.84 8.83
CA LEU A 58 4.91 -1.82 8.09
C LEU A 58 4.17 -1.40 6.82
N ILE A 59 4.42 -0.17 6.39
CA ILE A 59 3.88 0.39 5.15
C ILE A 59 5.04 0.73 4.23
N ASP A 60 5.05 0.13 3.03
CA ASP A 60 5.97 0.53 1.96
C ASP A 60 5.31 1.62 1.11
N LEU A 61 5.87 2.82 1.14
CA LEU A 61 5.32 3.99 0.44
C LEU A 61 5.84 4.14 -0.99
N HIS A 62 6.73 3.27 -1.46
CA HIS A 62 7.27 3.34 -2.81
C HIS A 62 7.65 1.97 -3.36
N ALA A 63 6.68 1.29 -3.95
CA ALA A 63 6.89 -0.03 -4.55
C ALA A 63 6.30 -0.09 -5.96
N HIS A 64 6.67 -1.13 -6.71
CA HIS A 64 6.16 -1.40 -8.04
C HIS A 64 5.75 -2.87 -8.17
N SER A 65 4.45 -3.10 -8.32
CA SER A 65 3.87 -4.43 -8.52
C SER A 65 3.25 -4.62 -9.91
N TRP A 66 3.37 -3.58 -10.77
CA TRP A 66 2.86 -3.56 -12.14
C TRP A 66 3.71 -2.67 -13.06
N GLY A 67 3.66 -2.92 -14.36
CA GLY A 67 4.20 -2.03 -15.41
C GLY A 67 5.71 -2.06 -15.60
N SER A 68 6.48 -2.41 -14.60
CA SER A 68 7.94 -2.52 -14.65
C SER A 68 8.40 -3.96 -14.90
N VAL A 69 9.56 -4.12 -15.52
CA VAL A 69 10.22 -5.45 -15.67
C VAL A 69 10.64 -6.04 -14.31
N ALA A 70 10.78 -5.21 -13.29
CA ALA A 70 11.09 -5.62 -11.92
C ALA A 70 9.84 -5.75 -11.04
N ALA A 71 8.63 -5.65 -11.61
CA ALA A 71 7.40 -5.74 -10.85
C ALA A 71 7.22 -7.12 -10.24
N MET A 72 7.01 -7.17 -8.93
CA MET A 72 6.79 -8.39 -8.16
C MET A 72 5.34 -8.49 -7.69
N PHE A 73 4.90 -9.70 -7.31
CA PHE A 73 3.60 -9.86 -6.67
C PHE A 73 3.62 -9.23 -5.26
N PRO A 74 2.58 -8.48 -4.84
CA PRO A 74 2.61 -7.75 -3.56
C PRO A 74 2.97 -8.62 -2.35
N ASP A 75 2.38 -9.81 -2.23
CA ASP A 75 2.60 -10.67 -1.07
C ASP A 75 4.04 -11.22 -1.00
N GLU A 76 4.67 -11.44 -2.16
CA GLU A 76 6.05 -11.93 -2.24
C GLU A 76 7.08 -10.88 -1.79
N MET A 77 6.77 -9.60 -2.07
CA MET A 77 7.68 -8.51 -1.69
C MET A 77 7.37 -7.90 -0.32
N CYS A 78 6.17 -8.09 0.22
CA CYS A 78 5.72 -7.40 1.42
C CYS A 78 5.70 -8.31 2.66
N LEU A 79 4.99 -9.43 2.62
CA LEU A 79 4.71 -10.25 3.80
C LEU A 79 5.96 -10.82 4.48
N PRO A 80 7.01 -11.28 3.76
CA PRO A 80 8.23 -11.79 4.38
C PRO A 80 8.99 -10.75 5.22
N TYR A 81 8.72 -9.46 4.99
CA TYR A 81 9.39 -8.34 5.65
C TYR A 81 8.49 -7.59 6.66
N GLY A 82 7.31 -8.15 6.97
CA GLY A 82 6.36 -7.52 7.89
C GLY A 82 5.62 -6.31 7.31
N VAL A 83 5.72 -6.09 6.00
CA VAL A 83 4.95 -5.06 5.29
C VAL A 83 3.54 -5.58 5.03
N THR A 84 2.53 -4.88 5.54
CA THR A 84 1.11 -5.27 5.40
C THR A 84 0.32 -4.36 4.48
N THR A 85 0.93 -3.23 4.12
CA THR A 85 0.34 -2.25 3.21
C THR A 85 1.43 -1.69 2.30
N MET A 86 1.16 -1.58 1.01
CA MET A 86 2.07 -0.96 0.06
C MET A 86 1.38 0.08 -0.82
N LEU A 87 2.16 1.02 -1.32
CA LEU A 87 1.77 1.98 -2.33
C LEU A 87 2.50 1.67 -3.64
N ASP A 88 1.77 1.20 -4.66
CA ASP A 88 2.30 1.13 -6.02
C ASP A 88 2.36 2.54 -6.62
N VAL A 89 3.56 2.99 -6.94
CA VAL A 89 3.74 4.39 -7.35
C VAL A 89 3.75 4.54 -8.88
N GLY A 90 2.59 4.26 -9.49
CA GLY A 90 2.31 4.57 -10.89
C GLY A 90 2.72 3.50 -11.88
N GLY A 91 2.75 2.23 -11.46
CA GLY A 91 2.90 1.11 -12.39
C GLY A 91 1.84 1.12 -13.47
N ALA A 92 0.58 1.43 -13.13
CA ALA A 92 -0.54 1.54 -14.04
C ALA A 92 -0.96 2.98 -14.31
N GLY A 93 -1.48 3.22 -15.51
CA GLY A 93 -2.21 4.43 -15.88
C GLY A 93 -3.70 4.16 -16.09
N TRP A 94 -4.45 5.18 -16.52
CA TRP A 94 -5.91 5.11 -16.64
C TRP A 94 -6.40 4.02 -17.61
N ARG A 95 -5.58 3.61 -18.60
CA ARG A 95 -5.96 2.59 -19.58
C ARG A 95 -5.84 1.15 -19.07
N ASN A 96 -4.90 0.88 -18.17
CA ASN A 96 -4.58 -0.49 -17.73
C ASN A 96 -4.72 -0.71 -16.22
N PHE A 97 -5.27 0.25 -15.50
CA PHE A 97 -5.48 0.12 -14.07
C PHE A 97 -6.38 -1.06 -13.68
N ASP A 98 -7.44 -1.31 -14.45
CA ASP A 98 -8.36 -2.42 -14.14
C ASP A 98 -7.69 -3.78 -14.31
N ASP A 99 -6.78 -3.94 -15.28
CA ASP A 99 -5.95 -5.14 -15.45
C ASP A 99 -4.98 -5.30 -14.27
N PHE A 100 -4.31 -4.22 -13.87
CA PHE A 100 -3.48 -4.19 -12.67
C PHE A 100 -4.27 -4.61 -11.43
N ARG A 101 -5.42 -4.00 -11.20
CA ARG A 101 -6.29 -4.32 -10.07
C ARG A 101 -6.66 -5.80 -10.05
N LYS A 102 -7.11 -6.35 -11.18
CA LYS A 102 -7.51 -7.75 -11.31
C LYS A 102 -6.35 -8.72 -11.09
N ALA A 103 -5.17 -8.40 -11.64
CA ALA A 103 -4.03 -9.31 -11.65
C ALA A 103 -3.18 -9.25 -10.36
N ARG A 104 -3.19 -8.14 -9.62
CA ARG A 104 -2.29 -7.91 -8.50
C ARG A 104 -3.00 -7.52 -7.19
N ILE A 105 -3.96 -6.58 -7.26
CA ILE A 105 -4.57 -6.03 -6.04
C ILE A 105 -5.60 -7.00 -5.45
N VAL A 106 -6.53 -7.47 -6.29
CA VAL A 106 -7.62 -8.35 -5.82
C VAL A 106 -7.11 -9.67 -5.22
N PRO A 107 -6.12 -10.36 -5.79
CA PRO A 107 -5.63 -11.61 -5.23
C PRO A 107 -4.67 -11.45 -4.05
N ALA A 108 -4.15 -10.24 -3.79
CA ALA A 108 -3.19 -10.00 -2.72
C ALA A 108 -3.85 -9.99 -1.33
N VAL A 109 -3.15 -10.54 -0.34
CA VAL A 109 -3.43 -10.39 1.10
C VAL A 109 -2.90 -9.05 1.60
N THR A 110 -1.74 -8.62 1.10
CA THR A 110 -1.18 -7.28 1.32
C THR A 110 -2.17 -6.22 0.85
N ARG A 111 -2.45 -5.23 1.68
CA ARG A 111 -3.26 -4.08 1.25
C ARG A 111 -2.48 -3.23 0.26
N VAL A 112 -3.03 -3.03 -0.94
CA VAL A 112 -2.38 -2.26 -2.00
C VAL A 112 -3.18 -0.99 -2.28
N PHE A 113 -2.52 0.16 -2.11
CA PHE A 113 -2.94 1.45 -2.67
C PHE A 113 -2.10 1.76 -3.90
N ALA A 114 -2.55 2.71 -4.73
CA ALA A 114 -1.78 3.12 -5.89
C ALA A 114 -1.87 4.63 -6.16
N LEU A 115 -0.78 5.17 -6.70
CA LEU A 115 -0.81 6.41 -7.47
C LEU A 115 -1.09 6.04 -8.93
N LEU A 116 -2.01 6.72 -9.57
CA LEU A 116 -2.27 6.50 -10.99
C LEU A 116 -1.26 7.28 -11.83
N ASN A 117 -0.59 6.64 -12.76
CA ASN A 117 0.31 7.36 -13.66
C ASN A 117 -0.51 8.28 -14.57
N ILE A 118 -0.03 9.52 -14.76
CA ILE A 118 -0.67 10.48 -15.67
C ILE A 118 -0.69 9.98 -17.12
N VAL A 119 0.29 9.13 -17.48
CA VAL A 119 0.32 8.44 -18.78
C VAL A 119 -0.58 7.21 -18.72
N GLY A 120 -1.48 7.09 -19.69
CA GLY A 120 -2.49 6.04 -19.71
C GLY A 120 -1.92 4.62 -19.74
N ALA A 121 -0.75 4.40 -20.33
CA ALA A 121 -0.03 3.12 -20.34
C ALA A 121 0.69 2.82 -19.02
N GLY A 122 0.82 3.79 -18.12
CA GLY A 122 1.65 3.64 -16.92
C GLY A 122 3.13 3.45 -17.28
N MET A 123 3.85 2.70 -16.46
CA MET A 123 5.27 2.38 -16.66
C MET A 123 5.49 1.19 -17.62
N ALA A 124 4.81 1.17 -18.73
CA ALA A 124 4.85 0.05 -19.69
C ALA A 124 6.10 0.03 -20.61
N GLY A 125 7.22 0.49 -20.11
CA GLY A 125 8.52 0.57 -20.79
C GLY A 125 9.05 1.99 -20.90
N ASP A 126 10.32 2.11 -21.29
CA ASP A 126 11.12 3.36 -21.20
C ASP A 126 10.51 4.56 -21.95
N ASP A 127 9.78 4.33 -23.04
CA ASP A 127 9.22 5.40 -23.87
C ASP A 127 7.75 5.73 -23.54
N ALA A 128 7.06 4.89 -22.78
CA ALA A 128 5.65 5.12 -22.45
C ALA A 128 5.45 6.47 -21.73
N GLU A 129 6.30 6.77 -20.75
CA GLU A 129 6.23 8.01 -19.97
C GLU A 129 6.72 9.27 -20.72
N GLN A 130 7.13 9.12 -22.01
CA GLN A 130 7.46 10.26 -22.88
C GLN A 130 6.28 10.69 -23.76
N ASN A 131 5.20 9.89 -23.79
CA ASN A 131 4.06 10.14 -24.66
C ASN A 131 3.09 11.16 -24.08
N VAL A 132 3.31 12.44 -24.37
CA VAL A 132 2.44 13.55 -23.93
C VAL A 132 0.99 13.36 -24.39
N SER A 133 0.74 12.79 -25.56
CA SER A 133 -0.63 12.58 -26.07
C SER A 133 -1.42 11.56 -25.23
N ASP A 134 -0.74 10.76 -24.42
CA ASP A 134 -1.34 9.78 -23.51
C ASP A 134 -1.49 10.31 -22.08
N MET A 135 -1.02 11.53 -21.79
CA MET A 135 -1.20 12.24 -20.53
C MET A 135 -2.55 12.95 -20.52
N VAL A 136 -3.63 12.18 -20.33
CA VAL A 136 -5.00 12.67 -20.45
C VAL A 136 -5.59 12.96 -19.06
N ALA A 137 -5.55 14.24 -18.66
CA ALA A 137 -5.98 14.70 -17.34
C ALA A 137 -7.42 14.27 -16.99
N GLY A 138 -8.36 14.42 -17.95
CA GLY A 138 -9.77 14.02 -17.75
C GLY A 138 -9.92 12.52 -17.42
N ALA A 139 -9.32 11.66 -18.25
CA ALA A 139 -9.40 10.21 -18.05
C ALA A 139 -8.70 9.75 -16.75
N THR A 140 -7.60 10.41 -16.38
CA THR A 140 -6.90 10.17 -15.12
C THR A 140 -7.79 10.53 -13.93
N ALA A 141 -8.41 11.71 -13.94
CA ALA A 141 -9.32 12.15 -12.88
C ALA A 141 -10.55 11.23 -12.76
N GLU A 142 -11.19 10.88 -13.87
CA GLU A 142 -12.34 9.96 -13.91
C GLU A 142 -11.99 8.61 -13.29
N LYS A 143 -10.82 8.02 -13.63
CA LYS A 143 -10.39 6.75 -13.08
C LYS A 143 -10.12 6.84 -11.57
N ILE A 144 -9.53 7.93 -11.08
CA ILE A 144 -9.30 8.15 -9.64
C ILE A 144 -10.65 8.28 -8.91
N LEU A 145 -11.59 9.05 -9.45
CA LEU A 145 -12.92 9.20 -8.85
C LEU A 145 -13.69 7.88 -8.79
N GLU A 146 -13.54 7.04 -9.82
CA GLU A 146 -14.14 5.69 -9.86
C GLU A 146 -13.56 4.75 -8.79
N ARG A 147 -12.27 4.92 -8.43
CA ARG A 147 -11.51 3.99 -7.59
C ARG A 147 -10.85 4.66 -6.38
N ARG A 148 -11.54 5.57 -5.72
CA ARG A 148 -11.06 6.27 -4.51
C ARG A 148 -10.75 5.35 -3.33
N ASP A 149 -11.21 4.12 -3.38
CA ASP A 149 -10.91 3.07 -2.41
C ASP A 149 -9.47 2.54 -2.52
N ILE A 150 -8.81 2.75 -3.68
CA ILE A 150 -7.46 2.26 -3.98
C ILE A 150 -6.55 3.39 -4.45
N LEU A 151 -7.04 4.26 -5.34
CA LEU A 151 -6.26 5.34 -5.93
C LEU A 151 -6.21 6.55 -5.00
N VAL A 152 -5.00 6.89 -4.54
CA VAL A 152 -4.77 7.93 -3.53
C VAL A 152 -4.03 9.16 -4.09
N GLY A 153 -3.74 9.19 -5.39
CA GLY A 153 -3.10 10.33 -6.04
C GLY A 153 -2.59 10.01 -7.44
N ILE A 154 -1.81 10.93 -7.97
CA ILE A 154 -1.27 10.88 -9.33
C ILE A 154 0.25 10.73 -9.29
N LYS A 155 0.79 9.92 -10.18
CA LYS A 155 2.23 9.79 -10.44
C LYS A 155 2.58 10.45 -11.76
N THR A 156 3.62 11.26 -11.74
CA THR A 156 4.38 11.65 -12.92
C THR A 156 5.87 11.47 -12.65
N ALA A 157 6.61 10.87 -13.58
CA ALA A 157 8.04 10.63 -13.45
C ALA A 157 8.69 10.39 -14.82
N HIS A 158 10.02 10.38 -14.85
CA HIS A 158 10.89 9.97 -15.96
C HIS A 158 10.68 10.74 -17.28
N PHE A 159 9.80 11.74 -17.32
CA PHE A 159 9.62 12.59 -18.50
C PHE A 159 10.89 13.39 -18.79
N ARG A 160 11.39 13.30 -20.02
CA ARG A 160 12.64 13.93 -20.48
C ARG A 160 12.40 15.04 -21.49
N GLY A 161 11.14 15.28 -21.84
CA GLY A 161 10.77 16.36 -22.75
C GLY A 161 11.04 17.75 -22.18
N PRO A 162 11.11 18.78 -23.02
CA PRO A 162 11.26 20.17 -22.56
C PRO A 162 9.99 20.62 -21.83
N GLY A 163 10.19 21.43 -20.77
CA GLY A 163 9.06 22.02 -20.04
C GLY A 163 8.45 21.14 -18.96
N TRP A 164 7.23 21.46 -18.58
CA TRP A 164 6.49 20.88 -17.45
C TRP A 164 5.20 20.16 -17.85
N GLU A 165 5.06 19.77 -19.11
CA GLU A 165 3.82 19.21 -19.68
C GLU A 165 3.24 18.05 -18.82
N ASN A 166 4.08 17.15 -18.37
CA ASN A 166 3.67 16.04 -17.52
C ASN A 166 3.17 16.48 -16.14
N VAL A 167 3.77 17.53 -15.58
CA VAL A 167 3.35 18.13 -14.29
C VAL A 167 2.07 18.91 -14.47
N ASP A 168 1.98 19.73 -15.53
CA ASP A 168 0.77 20.52 -15.81
C ASP A 168 -0.45 19.62 -16.01
N ARG A 169 -0.31 18.51 -16.74
CA ARG A 169 -1.37 17.51 -16.90
C ARG A 169 -1.76 16.82 -15.59
N ALA A 170 -0.79 16.54 -14.73
CA ALA A 170 -1.06 15.95 -13.41
C ALA A 170 -1.81 16.95 -12.51
N LEU A 171 -1.44 18.22 -12.52
CA LEU A 171 -2.14 19.28 -11.79
C LEU A 171 -3.56 19.47 -12.32
N GLU A 172 -3.73 19.56 -13.64
CA GLU A 172 -5.05 19.63 -14.28
C GLU A 172 -5.96 18.47 -13.84
N ALA A 173 -5.41 17.25 -13.76
CA ALA A 173 -6.17 16.08 -13.30
C ALA A 173 -6.53 16.16 -11.82
N ALA A 174 -5.64 16.72 -10.98
CA ALA A 174 -5.87 16.85 -9.54
C ALA A 174 -6.92 17.93 -9.18
N GLU A 175 -7.16 18.92 -10.06
CA GLU A 175 -8.14 19.98 -9.88
C GLU A 175 -9.57 19.57 -10.28
N ARG A 176 -9.74 18.41 -10.90
CA ARG A 176 -11.03 17.85 -11.34
C ARG A 176 -11.67 16.96 -10.27
#